data_8315d7be301e909a5d5e307a591ba6a7
#
_entry.id   8315d7be301e909a5d5e307a591ba6a7
#
_cell.length_a   1.000
_cell.length_b   1.000
_cell.length_c   1.000
_cell.angle_alpha   90.00
_cell.angle_beta   90.00
_cell.angle_gamma   90.00
#
_symmetry.space_group_name_H-M   'P 1'
#
loop_
_entity.id
_entity.type
_entity.pdbx_description
1 polymer ?
#
loop_
_entity_poly.entity_id
_entity_poly.type
_entity_poly.pdbx_seq_one_letter_code
_entity_poly.pdbx_strand_id
1 'polypeptide(L)'
;MQLHLRHRWNLTPGEARALQTKLRSRVERTDRLPQIRTVAGADVAFELPERRSWESGTGRAIAGVVVYRYPEMEEIERVYAVRPLRFPYVPGLLSFREVPALLAAFGRLRHAPDLILADGHGYAHPRRFGIACHLGVLLDVPTIGVAKSLLVGHYDEPGAGAGKWTPLWDRSADGGEARGEGREEERIGAVLRTADNVRPVYVSQGHRIALETAIKLVVAVCDGYRIPQPTRDADHFVAAVKRRQTRD
;
A
#
# COMPACT_ATOMS: atom_id res chain seq x y z
N MET A 1 -5.22 15.01 -8.33
CA MET A 1 -5.40 15.19 -6.87
C MET A 1 -4.36 16.16 -6.32
N GLN A 2 -4.71 16.92 -5.27
CA GLN A 2 -3.79 17.85 -4.61
C GLN A 2 -3.10 17.14 -3.42
N LEU A 3 -1.85 17.54 -3.12
CA LEU A 3 -1.14 17.07 -1.93
C LEU A 3 -1.60 17.89 -0.71
N HIS A 4 -2.05 17.19 0.32
CA HIS A 4 -2.40 17.77 1.62
C HIS A 4 -1.14 18.04 2.45
N LEU A 5 -0.16 17.15 2.40
CA LEU A 5 1.12 17.28 3.10
C LEU A 5 2.27 17.12 2.10
N ARG A 6 3.37 17.84 2.33
CA ARG A 6 4.58 17.74 1.52
C ARG A 6 5.81 17.55 2.41
N HIS A 7 6.76 16.78 1.91
CA HIS A 7 8.10 16.67 2.47
C HIS A 7 9.14 16.50 1.36
N ARG A 8 10.42 16.61 1.70
CA ARG A 8 11.50 16.35 0.75
C ARG A 8 11.66 14.85 0.52
N TRP A 9 12.04 14.48 -0.70
CA TRP A 9 12.26 13.08 -1.10
C TRP A 9 13.73 12.68 -1.15
N ASN A 10 14.63 13.66 -1.27
CA ASN A 10 16.07 13.42 -1.23
C ASN A 10 16.49 13.24 0.24
N LEU A 11 16.45 12.02 0.72
CA LEU A 11 16.71 11.62 2.10
C LEU A 11 17.67 10.44 2.13
N THR A 12 18.50 10.40 3.15
CA THR A 12 19.22 9.19 3.54
C THR A 12 18.26 8.16 4.15
N PRO A 13 18.61 6.87 4.19
CA PRO A 13 17.78 5.86 4.88
C PRO A 13 17.51 6.19 6.37
N GLY A 14 18.45 6.81 7.06
CA GLY A 14 18.28 7.27 8.45
C GLY A 14 17.20 8.37 8.57
N GLU A 15 17.30 9.41 7.73
CA GLU A 15 16.30 10.49 7.68
C GLU A 15 14.92 9.97 7.26
N ALA A 16 14.86 9.01 6.33
CA ALA A 16 13.61 8.38 5.91
C ALA A 16 12.94 7.62 7.07
N ARG A 17 13.70 6.87 7.89
CA ARG A 17 13.18 6.21 9.10
C ARG A 17 12.67 7.24 10.11
N ALA A 18 13.42 8.29 10.37
CA ALA A 18 13.01 9.38 11.28
C ALA A 18 11.71 10.05 10.78
N LEU A 19 11.58 10.26 9.47
CA LEU A 19 10.38 10.83 8.88
C LEU A 19 9.17 9.88 9.02
N GLN A 20 9.33 8.56 8.81
CA GLN A 20 8.24 7.60 9.04
C GLN A 20 7.77 7.66 10.51
N THR A 21 8.69 7.66 11.47
CA THR A 21 8.36 7.77 12.89
C THR A 21 7.61 9.07 13.19
N LYS A 22 8.03 10.19 12.61
CA LYS A 22 7.36 11.48 12.76
C LYS A 22 5.96 11.48 12.14
N LEU A 23 5.80 10.94 10.94
CA LEU A 23 4.52 10.95 10.22
C LEU A 23 3.52 9.91 10.75
N ARG A 24 3.97 8.89 11.47
CA ARG A 24 3.11 7.88 12.07
C ARG A 24 1.98 8.49 12.91
N SER A 25 2.27 9.55 13.65
CA SER A 25 1.27 10.25 14.48
C SER A 25 0.17 10.97 13.67
N ARG A 26 0.35 11.10 12.35
CA ARG A 26 -0.66 11.66 11.44
C ARG A 26 -1.62 10.60 10.89
N VAL A 27 -1.34 9.32 11.12
CA VAL A 27 -2.20 8.23 10.65
C VAL A 27 -3.45 8.17 11.52
N GLU A 28 -4.61 8.36 10.89
CA GLU A 28 -5.92 8.18 11.53
C GLU A 28 -6.38 6.75 11.27
N ARG A 29 -6.61 5.98 12.33
CA ARG A 29 -7.00 4.55 12.28
C ARG A 29 -8.49 4.33 12.55
N THR A 30 -9.26 5.38 12.54
CA THR A 30 -10.72 5.38 12.71
C THR A 30 -11.39 5.76 11.40
N ASP A 31 -12.64 5.35 11.24
CA ASP A 31 -13.40 5.66 10.04
C ASP A 31 -13.69 7.16 9.93
N ARG A 32 -13.15 7.76 8.88
CA ARG A 32 -13.48 9.09 8.37
C ARG A 32 -13.68 9.00 6.87
N LEU A 33 -14.65 8.18 6.51
CA LEU A 33 -14.95 7.85 5.12
C LEU A 33 -16.01 8.81 4.57
N PRO A 34 -15.82 9.34 3.34
CA PRO A 34 -16.92 9.87 2.58
C PRO A 34 -17.88 8.72 2.20
N GLN A 35 -18.99 9.03 1.55
CA GLN A 35 -19.72 8.00 0.82
C GLN A 35 -18.81 7.46 -0.29
N ILE A 36 -18.40 6.19 -0.17
CA ILE A 36 -17.53 5.56 -1.17
C ILE A 36 -18.31 5.34 -2.46
N ARG A 37 -17.95 6.07 -3.51
CA ARG A 37 -18.48 5.95 -4.88
C ARG A 37 -17.41 5.51 -5.87
N THR A 38 -16.14 5.71 -5.49
CA THR A 38 -15.00 5.37 -6.32
C THR A 38 -13.90 4.71 -5.50
N VAL A 39 -13.30 3.65 -6.06
CA VAL A 39 -12.18 2.92 -5.46
C VAL A 39 -11.04 2.88 -6.46
N ALA A 40 -9.82 3.15 -6.03
CA ALA A 40 -8.63 3.01 -6.85
C ALA A 40 -7.71 1.90 -6.36
N GLY A 41 -7.12 1.17 -7.31
CA GLY A 41 -5.94 0.33 -7.09
C GLY A 41 -4.67 1.05 -7.56
N ALA A 42 -3.59 0.89 -6.82
CA ALA A 42 -2.30 1.51 -7.13
C ALA A 42 -1.15 0.52 -6.96
N ASP A 43 -0.28 0.45 -7.97
CA ASP A 43 0.90 -0.40 -7.97
C ASP A 43 2.08 0.25 -8.71
N VAL A 44 3.30 -0.27 -8.51
CA VAL A 44 4.54 0.24 -9.11
C VAL A 44 5.39 -0.89 -9.66
N ALA A 45 5.73 -0.82 -10.94
CA ALA A 45 6.77 -1.64 -11.55
C ALA A 45 8.08 -0.86 -11.65
N PHE A 46 9.20 -1.58 -11.60
CA PHE A 46 10.54 -1.01 -11.76
C PHE A 46 11.18 -1.46 -13.05
N GLU A 47 11.82 -0.51 -13.72
CA GLU A 47 12.72 -0.75 -14.82
C GLU A 47 14.13 -0.41 -14.36
N LEU A 48 14.97 -1.44 -14.28
CA LEU A 48 16.33 -1.35 -13.76
C LEU A 48 17.31 -1.61 -14.90
N PRO A 49 18.33 -0.74 -15.12
CA PRO A 49 19.29 -0.89 -16.22
C PRO A 49 20.15 -2.15 -16.07
N GLU A 50 20.42 -2.58 -14.84
CA GLU A 50 21.22 -3.76 -14.53
C GLU A 50 20.64 -4.55 -13.34
N ARG A 51 21.03 -5.83 -13.23
CA ARG A 51 20.53 -6.75 -12.20
C ARG A 51 20.77 -6.28 -10.75
N ARG A 52 21.77 -5.41 -10.51
CA ARG A 52 22.10 -4.83 -9.18
C ARG A 52 21.68 -3.38 -9.00
N SER A 53 21.05 -2.76 -9.99
CA SER A 53 20.60 -1.35 -9.90
C SER A 53 19.51 -1.10 -8.85
N TRP A 54 18.90 -2.17 -8.32
CA TRP A 54 17.95 -2.06 -7.22
C TRP A 54 18.60 -1.54 -5.92
N GLU A 55 19.90 -1.79 -5.70
CA GLU A 55 20.65 -1.31 -4.54
C GLU A 55 21.04 0.16 -4.66
N SER A 56 21.38 0.62 -5.86
CA SER A 56 21.86 1.97 -6.10
C SER A 56 20.76 3.03 -6.21
N GLY A 57 19.50 2.63 -6.32
CA GLY A 57 18.40 3.57 -6.57
C GLY A 57 18.37 4.12 -7.99
N THR A 58 19.08 3.50 -8.95
CA THR A 58 19.07 3.87 -10.37
C THR A 58 17.99 3.13 -11.13
N GLY A 59 17.47 3.73 -12.21
CA GLY A 59 16.38 3.17 -13.01
C GLY A 59 15.13 4.04 -13.00
N ARG A 60 14.00 3.46 -13.40
CA ARG A 60 12.71 4.15 -13.46
C ARG A 60 11.65 3.40 -12.66
N ALA A 61 10.77 4.12 -11.97
CA ALA A 61 9.55 3.63 -11.37
C ALA A 61 8.37 3.98 -12.29
N ILE A 62 7.57 2.98 -12.63
CA ILE A 62 6.36 3.09 -13.44
C ILE A 62 5.19 2.84 -12.50
N ALA A 63 4.52 3.90 -12.08
CA ALA A 63 3.35 3.83 -11.22
C ALA A 63 2.08 3.82 -12.04
N GLY A 64 1.14 2.94 -11.72
CA GLY A 64 -0.18 2.84 -12.33
C GLY A 64 -1.27 2.99 -11.29
N VAL A 65 -2.35 3.65 -11.68
CA VAL A 65 -3.58 3.79 -10.90
C VAL A 65 -4.75 3.45 -11.79
N VAL A 66 -5.63 2.57 -11.31
CA VAL A 66 -6.88 2.21 -11.97
C VAL A 66 -8.03 2.58 -11.05
N VAL A 67 -9.01 3.33 -11.53
CA VAL A 67 -10.15 3.82 -10.76
C VAL A 67 -11.43 3.15 -11.23
N TYR A 68 -12.22 2.70 -10.28
CA TYR A 68 -13.50 2.01 -10.48
C TYR A 68 -14.64 2.79 -9.86
N ARG A 69 -15.81 2.71 -10.49
CA ARG A 69 -17.09 3.03 -9.84
C ARG A 69 -17.41 1.93 -8.83
N TYR A 70 -17.82 2.31 -7.65
CA TYR A 70 -18.19 1.38 -6.58
C TYR A 70 -19.68 1.54 -6.24
N PRO A 71 -20.44 0.46 -6.06
CA PRO A 71 -20.00 -0.94 -5.93
C PRO A 71 -19.90 -1.75 -7.24
N GLU A 72 -20.26 -1.21 -8.40
CA GLU A 72 -20.39 -1.91 -9.67
C GLU A 72 -19.06 -2.48 -10.19
N MET A 73 -17.94 -1.96 -9.68
CA MET A 73 -16.58 -2.31 -10.10
C MET A 73 -16.33 -2.12 -11.60
N GLU A 74 -17.01 -1.10 -12.20
CA GLU A 74 -16.77 -0.67 -13.57
C GLU A 74 -15.54 0.26 -13.60
N GLU A 75 -14.55 -0.05 -14.43
CA GLU A 75 -13.40 0.82 -14.62
C GLU A 75 -13.79 2.13 -15.30
N ILE A 76 -13.46 3.26 -14.69
CA ILE A 76 -13.78 4.59 -15.22
C ILE A 76 -12.55 5.38 -15.65
N GLU A 77 -11.37 5.07 -15.13
CA GLU A 77 -10.14 5.75 -15.51
C GLU A 77 -8.91 4.92 -15.16
N ARG A 78 -7.90 4.95 -16.03
CA ARG A 78 -6.56 4.48 -15.70
C ARG A 78 -5.51 5.47 -16.14
N VAL A 79 -4.50 5.67 -15.30
CA VAL A 79 -3.38 6.56 -15.57
C VAL A 79 -2.07 5.94 -15.12
N TYR A 80 -0.97 6.33 -15.74
CA TYR A 80 0.36 5.96 -15.26
C TYR A 80 1.28 7.18 -15.24
N ALA A 81 2.36 7.07 -14.48
CA ALA A 81 3.47 8.01 -14.51
C ALA A 81 4.79 7.27 -14.42
N VAL A 82 5.81 7.81 -15.10
CA VAL A 82 7.17 7.30 -15.03
C VAL A 82 8.03 8.33 -14.32
N ARG A 83 8.83 7.89 -13.35
CA ARG A 83 9.76 8.74 -12.60
C ARG A 83 11.11 8.07 -12.45
N PRO A 84 12.22 8.83 -12.49
CA PRO A 84 13.53 8.27 -12.15
C PRO A 84 13.51 7.78 -10.69
N LEU A 85 14.10 6.63 -10.45
CA LEU A 85 14.38 6.15 -9.11
C LEU A 85 15.46 7.03 -8.48
N ARG A 86 15.27 7.40 -7.22
CA ARG A 86 16.21 8.23 -6.45
C ARG A 86 16.48 7.69 -5.05
N PHE A 87 15.83 6.57 -4.70
CA PHE A 87 15.98 5.96 -3.39
C PHE A 87 16.35 4.48 -3.55
N PRO A 88 17.37 3.97 -2.82
CA PRO A 88 17.78 2.57 -2.89
C PRO A 88 16.68 1.66 -2.34
N TYR A 89 16.76 0.37 -2.67
CA TYR A 89 15.92 -0.62 -2.02
C TYR A 89 16.44 -0.86 -0.59
N VAL A 90 15.62 -0.50 0.39
CA VAL A 90 15.88 -0.76 1.80
C VAL A 90 14.61 -1.34 2.41
N PRO A 91 14.65 -2.55 3.00
CA PRO A 91 13.48 -3.14 3.65
C PRO A 91 12.84 -2.17 4.66
N GLY A 92 11.50 -2.05 4.59
CA GLY A 92 10.73 -1.11 5.40
C GLY A 92 10.84 0.37 4.97
N LEU A 93 11.46 0.69 3.82
CA LEU A 93 11.50 2.04 3.24
C LEU A 93 10.95 2.08 1.81
N LEU A 94 10.16 1.08 1.41
CA LEU A 94 9.60 0.94 0.07
C LEU A 94 8.83 2.19 -0.38
N SER A 95 8.10 2.83 0.53
CA SER A 95 7.31 4.02 0.23
C SER A 95 8.14 5.19 -0.31
N PHE A 96 9.41 5.35 0.09
CA PHE A 96 10.29 6.41 -0.45
C PHE A 96 10.73 6.14 -1.88
N ARG A 97 10.66 4.89 -2.30
CA ARG A 97 10.99 4.45 -3.65
C ARG A 97 9.80 4.56 -4.61
N GLU A 98 8.59 4.31 -4.13
CA GLU A 98 7.37 4.17 -4.93
C GLU A 98 6.46 5.39 -4.91
N VAL A 99 6.26 6.00 -3.75
CA VAL A 99 5.28 7.10 -3.59
C VAL A 99 5.56 8.29 -4.51
N PRO A 100 6.80 8.72 -4.81
CA PRO A 100 7.02 9.81 -5.76
C PRO A 100 6.43 9.56 -7.15
N ALA A 101 6.46 8.30 -7.62
CA ALA A 101 5.86 7.93 -8.90
C ALA A 101 4.33 7.82 -8.78
N LEU A 102 3.82 7.24 -7.68
CA LEU A 102 2.39 7.15 -7.40
C LEU A 102 1.73 8.54 -7.32
N LEU A 103 2.35 9.49 -6.61
CA LEU A 103 1.85 10.87 -6.53
C LEU A 103 1.79 11.53 -7.91
N ALA A 104 2.76 11.25 -8.78
CA ALA A 104 2.74 11.75 -10.15
C ALA A 104 1.61 11.10 -10.97
N ALA A 105 1.27 9.82 -10.74
CA ALA A 105 0.14 9.16 -11.38
C ALA A 105 -1.19 9.71 -10.83
N PHE A 106 -1.37 9.80 -9.51
CA PHE A 106 -2.55 10.40 -8.90
C PHE A 106 -2.78 11.86 -9.34
N GLY A 107 -1.72 12.61 -9.59
CA GLY A 107 -1.81 13.97 -10.12
C GLY A 107 -2.39 14.06 -11.54
N ARG A 108 -2.44 12.97 -12.29
CA ARG A 108 -3.01 12.87 -13.64
C ARG A 108 -4.49 12.49 -13.66
N LEU A 109 -5.03 12.01 -12.54
CA LEU A 109 -6.43 11.61 -12.46
C LEU A 109 -7.37 12.81 -12.62
N ARG A 110 -8.43 12.60 -13.40
CA ARG A 110 -9.59 13.48 -13.52
C ARG A 110 -10.64 13.16 -12.44
N HIS A 111 -10.74 11.90 -12.06
CA HIS A 111 -11.65 11.40 -11.02
C HIS A 111 -10.84 11.06 -9.75
N ALA A 112 -11.00 11.86 -8.71
CA ALA A 112 -10.37 11.59 -7.42
C ALA A 112 -11.08 10.40 -6.75
N PRO A 113 -10.33 9.34 -6.34
CA PRO A 113 -10.94 8.20 -5.66
C PRO A 113 -11.30 8.57 -4.21
N ASP A 114 -12.42 7.99 -3.72
CA ASP A 114 -12.83 8.07 -2.32
C ASP A 114 -12.06 7.11 -1.41
N LEU A 115 -11.49 6.04 -2.00
CA LEU A 115 -10.70 5.02 -1.33
C LEU A 115 -9.56 4.55 -2.24
N ILE A 116 -8.38 4.33 -1.66
CA ILE A 116 -7.22 3.78 -2.38
C ILE A 116 -6.78 2.46 -1.74
N LEU A 117 -6.68 1.41 -2.55
CA LEU A 117 -5.98 0.18 -2.21
C LEU A 117 -4.57 0.24 -2.79
N ALA A 118 -3.55 0.15 -1.93
CA ALA A 118 -2.15 0.12 -2.34
C ALA A 118 -1.60 -1.31 -2.26
N ASP A 119 -0.86 -1.76 -3.29
CA ASP A 119 -0.10 -3.02 -3.19
C ASP A 119 1.07 -2.84 -2.23
N GLY A 120 0.89 -3.28 -1.00
CA GLY A 120 1.85 -3.17 0.07
C GLY A 120 1.21 -2.93 1.43
N HIS A 121 2.04 -2.73 2.43
CA HIS A 121 1.60 -2.58 3.80
C HIS A 121 1.16 -1.15 4.15
N GLY A 122 0.15 -1.05 5.04
CA GLY A 122 -0.19 0.17 5.76
C GLY A 122 0.42 0.18 7.16
N TYR A 123 -0.42 0.05 8.18
CA TYR A 123 -0.01 0.03 9.58
C TYR A 123 0.78 -1.24 9.98
N ALA A 124 0.60 -2.36 9.25
CA ALA A 124 1.37 -3.60 9.42
C ALA A 124 2.82 -3.43 8.94
N HIS A 125 3.59 -2.61 9.66
CA HIS A 125 4.92 -2.17 9.28
C HIS A 125 5.80 -1.98 10.52
N PRO A 126 7.15 -2.21 10.47
CA PRO A 126 8.02 -2.07 11.65
C PRO A 126 7.89 -0.72 12.37
N ARG A 127 7.62 0.35 11.65
CA ARG A 127 7.41 1.71 12.20
C ARG A 127 5.95 2.16 12.11
N ARG A 128 5.02 1.20 11.89
CA ARG A 128 3.56 1.50 11.75
C ARG A 128 3.27 2.55 10.68
N PHE A 129 4.10 2.59 9.66
CA PHE A 129 4.00 3.58 8.58
C PHE A 129 4.52 3.01 7.24
N GLY A 130 3.73 2.12 6.64
CA GLY A 130 3.99 1.56 5.31
C GLY A 130 3.49 2.47 4.18
N ILE A 131 3.46 1.93 2.96
CA ILE A 131 3.15 2.70 1.75
C ILE A 131 1.71 3.25 1.76
N ALA A 132 0.72 2.48 2.22
CA ALA A 132 -0.66 2.94 2.29
C ALA A 132 -0.83 4.07 3.32
N CYS A 133 -0.16 3.99 4.48
CA CYS A 133 -0.13 5.10 5.45
C CYS A 133 0.50 6.36 4.83
N HIS A 134 1.62 6.19 4.13
CA HIS A 134 2.33 7.31 3.53
C HIS A 134 1.48 8.02 2.46
N LEU A 135 0.88 7.26 1.54
CA LEU A 135 -0.04 7.81 0.53
C LEU A 135 -1.23 8.51 1.18
N GLY A 136 -1.89 7.84 2.14
CA GLY A 136 -3.07 8.38 2.79
C GLY A 136 -2.81 9.70 3.51
N VAL A 137 -1.71 9.79 4.27
CA VAL A 137 -1.31 11.04 4.96
C VAL A 137 -0.94 12.15 3.97
N LEU A 138 -0.31 11.84 2.85
CA LEU A 138 0.07 12.85 1.84
C LEU A 138 -1.12 13.36 1.03
N LEU A 139 -2.09 12.50 0.73
CA LEU A 139 -3.26 12.82 -0.10
C LEU A 139 -4.49 13.19 0.72
N ASP A 140 -4.48 12.89 2.03
CA ASP A 140 -5.61 13.07 2.95
C ASP A 140 -6.86 12.27 2.53
N VAL A 141 -6.66 11.03 2.06
CA VAL A 141 -7.70 10.15 1.53
C VAL A 141 -7.66 8.81 2.27
N PRO A 142 -8.81 8.15 2.50
CA PRO A 142 -8.85 6.80 3.03
C PRO A 142 -8.00 5.84 2.20
N THR A 143 -7.13 5.07 2.89
CA THR A 143 -6.22 4.14 2.22
C THR A 143 -6.14 2.81 2.96
N ILE A 144 -6.02 1.72 2.20
CA ILE A 144 -5.82 0.35 2.69
C ILE A 144 -4.55 -0.22 2.06
N GLY A 145 -3.71 -0.84 2.88
CA GLY A 145 -2.61 -1.66 2.39
C GLY A 145 -3.05 -3.11 2.21
N VAL A 146 -2.81 -3.67 1.03
CA VAL A 146 -3.05 -5.09 0.72
C VAL A 146 -1.76 -5.70 0.22
N ALA A 147 -1.04 -6.40 1.10
CA ALA A 147 0.26 -6.96 0.79
C ALA A 147 0.19 -8.46 0.46
N LYS A 148 1.09 -8.92 -0.42
CA LYS A 148 1.18 -10.30 -0.89
C LYS A 148 1.97 -11.22 0.05
N SER A 149 2.75 -10.64 0.98
CA SER A 149 3.66 -11.35 1.91
C SER A 149 3.71 -10.67 3.27
N LEU A 150 4.01 -11.44 4.31
CA LEU A 150 4.24 -10.92 5.66
C LEU A 150 5.49 -10.04 5.69
N LEU A 151 5.42 -8.91 6.38
CA LEU A 151 6.57 -8.03 6.64
C LEU A 151 7.00 -8.08 8.10
N VAL A 152 6.04 -8.03 9.02
CA VAL A 152 6.25 -8.10 10.48
C VAL A 152 5.07 -8.77 11.15
N GLY A 153 5.27 -9.27 12.36
CA GLY A 153 4.22 -9.85 13.18
C GLY A 153 4.02 -11.34 13.00
N HIS A 154 2.99 -11.86 13.62
CA HIS A 154 2.58 -13.26 13.59
C HIS A 154 1.05 -13.37 13.60
N TYR A 155 0.54 -14.52 13.21
CA TYR A 155 -0.89 -14.78 13.07
C TYR A 155 -1.17 -16.27 13.12
N ASP A 156 -2.40 -16.62 13.39
CA ASP A 156 -2.93 -17.95 13.16
C ASP A 156 -3.49 -18.04 11.74
N GLU A 157 -3.28 -19.17 11.07
CA GLU A 157 -3.73 -19.36 9.68
C GLU A 157 -5.27 -19.21 9.59
N PRO A 158 -5.79 -18.33 8.72
CA PRO A 158 -7.23 -18.20 8.55
C PRO A 158 -7.83 -19.44 7.87
N GLY A 159 -9.09 -19.72 8.17
CA GLY A 159 -9.85 -20.80 7.52
C GLY A 159 -9.78 -20.73 5.99
N ALA A 160 -10.03 -21.85 5.31
CA ALA A 160 -9.86 -22.00 3.87
C ALA A 160 -10.85 -21.21 2.99
N GLY A 161 -12.01 -20.83 3.56
CA GLY A 161 -13.09 -20.15 2.83
C GLY A 161 -12.82 -18.67 2.59
N ALA A 162 -13.36 -18.15 1.50
CA ALA A 162 -13.36 -16.73 1.18
C ALA A 162 -13.95 -15.89 2.32
N GLY A 163 -13.38 -14.73 2.58
CA GLY A 163 -13.79 -13.82 3.66
C GLY A 163 -13.33 -14.24 5.05
N LYS A 164 -12.74 -15.44 5.25
CA LYS A 164 -12.17 -15.83 6.53
C LYS A 164 -10.89 -15.05 6.78
N TRP A 165 -10.72 -14.57 8.02
CA TRP A 165 -9.53 -13.82 8.40
C TRP A 165 -9.17 -14.06 9.87
N THR A 166 -7.91 -13.78 10.19
CA THR A 166 -7.35 -13.79 11.55
C THR A 166 -6.61 -12.49 11.82
N PRO A 167 -6.51 -12.04 13.07
CA PRO A 167 -5.74 -10.84 13.38
C PRO A 167 -4.24 -11.07 13.11
N LEU A 168 -3.58 -10.03 12.60
CA LEU A 168 -2.14 -9.93 12.52
C LEU A 168 -1.64 -9.14 13.72
N TRP A 169 -0.86 -9.81 14.57
CA TRP A 169 -0.32 -9.26 15.81
C TRP A 169 1.16 -8.95 15.69
N ASP A 170 1.61 -7.91 16.38
CA ASP A 170 3.04 -7.62 16.53
C ASP A 170 3.28 -6.93 17.87
N ARG A 171 4.49 -7.06 18.38
CA ARG A 171 4.87 -6.38 19.61
C ARG A 171 5.07 -4.89 19.36
N SER A 172 4.63 -4.05 20.29
CA SER A 172 4.63 -2.59 20.14
C SER A 172 5.95 -2.03 19.58
N ALA A 173 5.82 -1.10 18.62
CA ALA A 173 6.95 -0.46 17.96
C ALA A 173 7.71 0.55 18.83
N ASP A 174 7.22 0.87 20.01
CA ASP A 174 7.72 1.97 20.87
C ASP A 174 8.87 1.57 21.80
N GLY A 175 9.53 0.50 21.55
CA GLY A 175 10.67 0.10 22.31
C GLY A 175 11.90 -0.14 21.45
N GLY A 176 12.98 0.60 21.72
CA GLY A 176 14.32 0.29 21.20
C GLY A 176 14.70 -1.18 21.40
N GLU A 177 15.83 -1.60 20.89
CA GLU A 177 16.36 -2.97 20.77
C GLU A 177 16.33 -3.90 22.01
N ALA A 178 15.65 -3.53 23.10
CA ALA A 178 15.48 -4.37 24.29
C ALA A 178 14.47 -5.49 24.01
N ARG A 179 14.98 -6.71 23.80
CA ARG A 179 14.25 -7.96 23.92
C ARG A 179 13.83 -8.13 25.39
N GLY A 180 12.64 -7.64 25.78
CA GLY A 180 12.08 -7.77 27.10
C GLY A 180 10.75 -8.51 27.08
N GLU A 181 10.58 -9.49 27.96
CA GLU A 181 9.29 -10.10 28.31
C GLU A 181 8.39 -9.01 28.90
N GLY A 182 7.12 -8.90 28.42
CA GLY A 182 6.11 -7.97 28.99
C GLY A 182 5.61 -6.87 28.06
N ARG A 183 5.92 -6.89 26.74
CA ARG A 183 5.30 -5.94 25.80
C ARG A 183 3.90 -6.40 25.40
N GLU A 184 2.94 -5.49 25.49
CA GLU A 184 1.59 -5.73 24.96
C GLU A 184 1.64 -5.96 23.46
N GLU A 185 0.90 -6.97 23.00
CA GLU A 185 0.72 -7.23 21.58
C GLU A 185 -0.27 -6.22 21.00
N GLU A 186 0.08 -5.67 19.86
CA GLU A 186 -0.75 -4.76 19.10
C GLU A 186 -1.32 -5.44 17.86
N ARG A 187 -2.62 -5.32 17.63
CA ARG A 187 -3.22 -5.72 16.36
C ARG A 187 -2.89 -4.70 15.28
N ILE A 188 -2.03 -5.10 14.35
CA ILE A 188 -1.50 -4.24 13.30
C ILE A 188 -2.19 -4.43 11.94
N GLY A 189 -3.02 -5.45 11.80
CA GLY A 189 -3.70 -5.79 10.56
C GLY A 189 -4.51 -7.07 10.67
N ALA A 190 -4.81 -7.63 9.53
CA ALA A 190 -5.49 -8.91 9.38
C ALA A 190 -4.85 -9.73 8.26
N VAL A 191 -4.91 -11.05 8.41
CA VAL A 191 -4.56 -12.03 7.38
C VAL A 191 -5.86 -12.55 6.81
N LEU A 192 -6.15 -12.18 5.56
CA LEU A 192 -7.44 -12.37 4.92
C LEU A 192 -7.36 -13.34 3.76
N ARG A 193 -8.25 -14.32 3.71
CA ARG A 193 -8.45 -15.19 2.58
C ARG A 193 -9.50 -14.58 1.65
N THR A 194 -9.09 -14.14 0.49
CA THR A 194 -9.92 -13.38 -0.48
C THR A 194 -10.75 -14.27 -1.40
N ALA A 195 -10.32 -15.53 -1.59
CA ALA A 195 -11.04 -16.55 -2.32
C ALA A 195 -10.80 -17.92 -1.68
N ASP A 196 -11.61 -18.92 -2.02
CA ASP A 196 -11.48 -20.26 -1.46
C ASP A 196 -10.14 -20.90 -1.81
N ASN A 197 -9.49 -21.47 -0.81
CA ASN A 197 -8.23 -22.23 -0.94
C ASN A 197 -7.03 -21.46 -1.56
N VAL A 198 -7.08 -20.12 -1.67
CA VAL A 198 -5.93 -19.32 -2.09
C VAL A 198 -5.06 -18.94 -0.88
N ARG A 199 -3.79 -18.65 -1.10
CA ARG A 199 -2.94 -18.05 -0.06
C ARG A 199 -3.54 -16.72 0.40
N PRO A 200 -3.55 -16.40 1.71
CA PRO A 200 -4.12 -15.16 2.20
C PRO A 200 -3.32 -13.93 1.73
N VAL A 201 -3.92 -12.76 1.89
CA VAL A 201 -3.28 -11.45 1.77
C VAL A 201 -3.22 -10.81 3.16
N TYR A 202 -2.34 -9.81 3.31
CA TYR A 202 -2.13 -9.08 4.55
C TYR A 202 -2.76 -7.70 4.42
N VAL A 203 -3.90 -7.49 5.10
CA VAL A 203 -4.67 -6.24 5.07
C VAL A 203 -4.31 -5.39 6.28
N SER A 204 -4.03 -4.12 6.08
CA SER A 204 -3.83 -3.18 7.17
C SER A 204 -4.33 -1.79 6.82
N GLN A 205 -4.70 -1.03 7.85
CA GLN A 205 -5.13 0.35 7.67
C GLN A 205 -3.99 1.18 7.07
N GLY A 206 -4.32 2.07 6.16
CA GLY A 206 -3.43 3.13 5.72
C GLY A 206 -3.72 4.42 6.48
N HIS A 207 -4.84 5.08 6.19
CA HIS A 207 -5.27 6.35 6.77
C HIS A 207 -6.79 6.47 6.74
N ARG A 208 -7.41 7.12 7.73
CA ARG A 208 -8.86 7.45 7.81
C ARG A 208 -9.80 6.25 7.71
N ILE A 209 -9.36 5.08 8.12
CA ILE A 209 -10.15 3.85 8.06
C ILE A 209 -9.84 2.93 9.24
N ALA A 210 -10.87 2.32 9.82
CA ALA A 210 -10.74 1.26 10.81
C ALA A 210 -10.42 -0.09 10.14
N LEU A 211 -9.79 -1.01 10.88
CA LEU A 211 -9.38 -2.31 10.32
C LEU A 211 -10.57 -3.14 9.84
N GLU A 212 -11.63 -3.19 10.63
CA GLU A 212 -12.85 -3.95 10.32
C GLU A 212 -13.51 -3.45 9.03
N THR A 213 -13.54 -2.14 8.83
CA THR A 213 -14.05 -1.51 7.60
C THR A 213 -13.12 -1.78 6.42
N ALA A 214 -11.80 -1.71 6.64
CA ALA A 214 -10.82 -2.06 5.61
C ALA A 214 -10.99 -3.50 5.12
N ILE A 215 -11.17 -4.48 6.04
CA ILE A 215 -11.40 -5.89 5.70
C ILE A 215 -12.68 -6.03 4.86
N LYS A 216 -13.79 -5.41 5.29
CA LYS A 216 -15.08 -5.48 4.56
C LYS A 216 -14.95 -4.92 3.14
N LEU A 217 -14.28 -3.77 2.98
CA LEU A 217 -14.09 -3.14 1.67
C LEU A 217 -13.15 -3.94 0.77
N VAL A 218 -12.10 -4.56 1.32
CA VAL A 218 -11.22 -5.45 0.55
C VAL A 218 -12.01 -6.67 0.05
N VAL A 219 -12.82 -7.30 0.91
CA VAL A 219 -13.69 -8.43 0.49
C VAL A 219 -14.67 -8.00 -0.59
N ALA A 220 -15.28 -6.82 -0.45
CA ALA A 220 -16.28 -6.31 -1.40
C ALA A 220 -15.73 -6.05 -2.82
N VAL A 221 -14.42 -5.84 -2.96
CA VAL A 221 -13.77 -5.61 -4.27
C VAL A 221 -12.98 -6.84 -4.76
N CYS A 222 -13.19 -8.01 -4.13
CA CYS A 222 -12.65 -9.28 -4.59
C CYS A 222 -13.62 -9.93 -5.59
N ASP A 223 -13.08 -10.58 -6.62
CA ASP A 223 -13.80 -11.21 -7.72
C ASP A 223 -13.37 -12.67 -7.94
N GLY A 224 -13.08 -13.38 -6.84
CA GLY A 224 -12.68 -14.79 -6.87
C GLY A 224 -11.17 -15.03 -7.02
N TYR A 225 -10.35 -13.99 -7.09
CA TYR A 225 -8.88 -14.09 -7.12
C TYR A 225 -8.26 -13.76 -5.78
N ARG A 226 -7.01 -14.22 -5.59
CA ARG A 226 -6.22 -13.91 -4.40
C ARG A 226 -6.02 -12.41 -4.19
N ILE A 227 -5.70 -11.69 -5.25
CA ILE A 227 -5.44 -10.24 -5.18
C ILE A 227 -6.74 -9.51 -5.54
N PRO A 228 -7.20 -8.55 -4.73
CA PRO A 228 -8.39 -7.76 -5.02
C PRO A 228 -8.29 -7.08 -6.39
N GLN A 229 -9.42 -6.99 -7.09
CA GLN A 229 -9.46 -6.50 -8.48
C GLN A 229 -8.71 -5.18 -8.67
N PRO A 230 -8.88 -4.12 -7.85
CA PRO A 230 -8.21 -2.85 -8.11
C PRO A 230 -6.69 -2.95 -8.12
N THR A 231 -6.09 -3.64 -7.14
CA THR A 231 -4.62 -3.79 -7.04
C THR A 231 -4.08 -4.76 -8.07
N ARG A 232 -4.82 -5.84 -8.40
CA ARG A 232 -4.45 -6.78 -9.45
C ARG A 232 -4.39 -6.11 -10.82
N ASP A 233 -5.41 -5.31 -11.14
CA ASP A 233 -5.49 -4.65 -12.44
C ASP A 233 -4.47 -3.49 -12.54
N ALA A 234 -4.12 -2.84 -11.42
CA ALA A 234 -3.00 -1.89 -11.38
C ALA A 234 -1.65 -2.59 -11.67
N ASP A 235 -1.37 -3.77 -11.07
CA ASP A 235 -0.19 -4.60 -11.32
C ASP A 235 -0.11 -4.99 -12.82
N HIS A 236 -1.19 -5.53 -13.39
CA HIS A 236 -1.26 -5.87 -14.81
C HIS A 236 -1.04 -4.65 -15.71
N PHE A 237 -1.59 -3.50 -15.34
CA PHE A 237 -1.46 -2.27 -16.09
C PHE A 237 -0.01 -1.76 -16.12
N VAL A 238 0.67 -1.67 -14.97
CA VAL A 238 2.07 -1.22 -14.93
C VAL A 238 2.99 -2.19 -15.64
N ALA A 239 2.74 -3.51 -15.55
CA ALA A 239 3.47 -4.53 -16.29
C ALA A 239 3.29 -4.37 -17.83
N ALA A 240 2.09 -4.02 -18.29
CA ALA A 240 1.84 -3.75 -19.69
C ALA A 240 2.54 -2.47 -20.18
N VAL A 241 2.50 -1.39 -19.38
CA VAL A 241 3.22 -0.15 -19.69
C VAL A 241 4.71 -0.39 -19.76
N LYS A 242 5.29 -1.11 -18.79
CA LYS A 242 6.71 -1.47 -18.78
C LYS A 242 7.11 -2.20 -20.05
N ARG A 243 6.36 -3.24 -20.48
CA ARG A 243 6.65 -4.00 -21.72
C ARG A 243 6.65 -3.14 -22.99
N ARG A 244 5.81 -2.10 -23.06
CA ARG A 244 5.77 -1.18 -24.19
C ARG A 244 7.02 -0.30 -24.23
N GLN A 245 7.44 0.25 -23.08
CA GLN A 245 8.59 1.14 -22.99
C GLN A 245 9.96 0.46 -23.18
N THR A 246 10.05 -0.86 -23.02
CA THR A 246 11.27 -1.64 -23.31
C THR A 246 11.39 -2.07 -24.78
N ARG A 247 10.37 -1.82 -25.61
CA ARG A 247 10.40 -2.15 -27.06
C ARG A 247 10.70 -0.93 -27.93
N ASP A 248 10.56 0.25 -27.39
CA ASP A 248 10.91 1.54 -28.01
C ASP A 248 12.33 1.99 -27.56
#